data_135948f186bae97e67fa0d488a78fc77
#
_entry.id   135948f186bae97e67fa0d488a78fc77
#
_cell.length_a   1.000
_cell.length_b   1.000
_cell.length_c   1.000
_cell.angle_alpha   90.00
_cell.angle_beta   90.00
_cell.angle_gamma   90.00
#
_symmetry.space_group_name_H-M   'P 1'
#
loop_
_entity.id
_entity.type
_entity.pdbx_description
1 polymer ?
#
loop_
_entity_poly.entity_id
_entity_poly.type
_entity_poly.pdbx_seq_one_letter_code
_entity_poly.pdbx_strand_id
1 'polypeptide(L)'
;MLHTQELYDILYQNMGPQHWWPAASEIEMMLGAILVQNTNWKNADLALTSLKYETNFNPQHILDIPLEDLQQIIKSSGFYKNKGKAIHALLSWLNDYQFNYEAIVSKFGDDLRKELLKIRGVGSETADVLIVYIFGGIEFIPDSYTRRLYAKLGYSNTDSYDKFKKEIQLPSTFTNQDANEFHALLDNFGKNYFNIKNGTHYTFLDPYFE
;
A
#
# COMPACT_ATOMS: atom_id res chain seq x y z
N MET A 1 -20.55 15.39 7.57
CA MET A 1 -19.20 14.78 7.38
C MET A 1 -19.17 13.46 8.14
N LEU A 2 -18.93 12.32 7.47
CA LEU A 2 -18.88 10.99 8.09
C LEU A 2 -17.58 10.84 8.91
N HIS A 3 -17.69 10.32 10.13
CA HIS A 3 -16.51 9.93 10.91
C HIS A 3 -15.93 8.59 10.39
N THR A 4 -14.66 8.32 10.71
CA THR A 4 -13.93 7.14 10.20
C THR A 4 -14.64 5.83 10.50
N GLN A 5 -15.16 5.64 11.73
CA GLN A 5 -15.90 4.42 12.10
C GLN A 5 -17.19 4.26 11.30
N GLU A 6 -17.96 5.33 11.14
CA GLU A 6 -19.20 5.31 10.36
C GLU A 6 -18.93 4.96 8.90
N LEU A 7 -17.89 5.55 8.31
CA LEU A 7 -17.48 5.24 6.94
C LEU A 7 -17.06 3.77 6.79
N TYR A 8 -16.25 3.26 7.73
CA TYR A 8 -15.87 1.85 7.76
C TYR A 8 -17.09 0.93 7.80
N ASP A 9 -18.02 1.20 8.72
CA ASP A 9 -19.22 0.39 8.90
C ASP A 9 -20.11 0.39 7.65
N ILE A 10 -20.31 1.55 7.02
CA ILE A 10 -21.08 1.69 5.78
C ILE A 10 -20.42 0.91 4.64
N LEU A 11 -19.12 1.08 4.45
CA LEU A 11 -18.38 0.36 3.41
C LEU A 11 -18.46 -1.16 3.64
N TYR A 12 -18.19 -1.61 4.86
CA TYR A 12 -18.19 -3.03 5.20
C TYR A 12 -19.57 -3.66 5.04
N GLN A 13 -20.65 -2.98 5.47
CA GLN A 13 -22.03 -3.47 5.32
C GLN A 13 -22.46 -3.62 3.86
N ASN A 14 -22.00 -2.72 2.99
CA ASN A 14 -22.41 -2.72 1.59
C ASN A 14 -21.50 -3.54 0.66
N MET A 15 -20.24 -3.72 1.01
CA MET A 15 -19.24 -4.39 0.18
C MET A 15 -18.80 -5.73 0.74
N GLY A 16 -19.01 -5.99 2.02
CA GLY A 16 -18.53 -7.17 2.72
C GLY A 16 -17.02 -7.21 2.91
N PRO A 17 -16.50 -8.30 3.50
CA PRO A 17 -15.05 -8.47 3.69
C PRO A 17 -14.32 -8.60 2.35
N GLN A 18 -13.22 -7.88 2.19
CA GLN A 18 -12.48 -7.80 0.93
C GLN A 18 -11.41 -8.89 0.78
N HIS A 19 -10.93 -9.46 1.89
CA HIS A 19 -9.87 -10.48 1.90
C HIS A 19 -8.66 -10.08 1.04
N TRP A 20 -8.26 -8.87 1.21
CA TRP A 20 -7.22 -8.24 0.42
C TRP A 20 -5.90 -8.29 1.23
N TRP A 21 -4.86 -8.64 0.72
CA TRP A 21 -4.08 -8.61 -0.50
C TRP A 21 -3.83 -10.03 -1.02
N PRO A 22 -3.87 -10.28 -2.35
CA PRO A 22 -3.75 -11.61 -2.92
C PRO A 22 -2.29 -12.07 -3.14
N ALA A 23 -1.32 -11.50 -2.41
CA ALA A 23 0.07 -11.94 -2.50
C ALA A 23 0.27 -13.29 -1.82
N ALA A 24 1.05 -14.17 -2.44
CA ALA A 24 1.36 -15.48 -1.89
C ALA A 24 2.47 -15.43 -0.82
N SER A 25 3.16 -14.31 -0.68
CA SER A 25 4.22 -14.11 0.32
C SER A 25 4.42 -12.63 0.65
N GLU A 26 5.06 -12.36 1.80
CA GLU A 26 5.45 -11.02 2.22
C GLU A 26 6.40 -10.37 1.21
N ILE A 27 7.30 -11.14 0.61
CA ILE A 27 8.25 -10.63 -0.40
C ILE A 27 7.48 -10.18 -1.65
N GLU A 28 6.55 -10.98 -2.16
CA GLU A 28 5.72 -10.61 -3.30
C GLU A 28 4.96 -9.31 -3.02
N MET A 29 4.41 -9.18 -1.80
CA MET A 29 3.69 -7.99 -1.39
C MET A 29 4.58 -6.75 -1.35
N MET A 30 5.75 -6.83 -0.73
CA MET A 30 6.70 -5.72 -0.65
C MET A 30 7.16 -5.27 -2.03
N LEU A 31 7.45 -6.22 -2.92
CA LEU A 31 7.79 -5.93 -4.32
C LEU A 31 6.63 -5.24 -5.03
N GLY A 32 5.40 -5.73 -4.85
CA GLY A 32 4.19 -5.13 -5.41
C GLY A 32 4.00 -3.69 -4.97
N ALA A 33 4.18 -3.40 -3.68
CA ALA A 33 4.07 -2.07 -3.13
C ALA A 33 5.07 -1.07 -3.76
N ILE A 34 6.29 -1.51 -4.08
CA ILE A 34 7.27 -0.69 -4.79
C ILE A 34 6.93 -0.58 -6.29
N LEU A 35 6.58 -1.69 -6.91
CA LEU A 35 6.37 -1.74 -8.35
C LEU A 35 5.12 -0.99 -8.82
N VAL A 36 4.09 -0.86 -7.97
CA VAL A 36 2.87 -0.12 -8.30
C VAL A 36 3.02 1.40 -8.18
N GLN A 37 4.10 1.90 -7.58
CA GLN A 37 4.35 3.33 -7.45
C GLN A 37 4.31 4.05 -8.82
N ASN A 38 3.48 5.09 -8.93
CA ASN A 38 3.33 5.91 -10.14
C ASN A 38 3.04 5.11 -11.44
N THR A 39 2.34 3.99 -11.31
CA THR A 39 1.87 3.20 -12.46
C THR A 39 0.56 2.49 -12.12
N ASN A 40 -0.02 1.78 -13.08
CA ASN A 40 -1.20 0.95 -12.83
C ASN A 40 -0.79 -0.48 -12.43
N TRP A 41 -1.73 -1.19 -11.79
CA TRP A 41 -1.50 -2.56 -11.33
C TRP A 41 -1.08 -3.52 -12.44
N LYS A 42 -1.63 -3.38 -13.65
CA LYS A 42 -1.27 -4.23 -14.79
C LYS A 42 0.22 -4.20 -15.10
N ASN A 43 0.83 -3.04 -15.07
CA ASN A 43 2.25 -2.88 -15.33
C ASN A 43 3.11 -3.43 -14.18
N ALA A 44 2.65 -3.26 -12.93
CA ALA A 44 3.31 -3.83 -11.75
C ALA A 44 3.24 -5.36 -11.76
N ASP A 45 2.09 -5.93 -12.13
CA ASP A 45 1.85 -7.37 -12.22
C ASP A 45 2.74 -8.04 -13.27
N LEU A 46 2.94 -7.40 -14.43
CA LEU A 46 3.90 -7.87 -15.43
C LEU A 46 5.34 -7.93 -14.87
N ALA A 47 5.74 -6.93 -14.09
CA ALA A 47 7.06 -6.92 -13.44
C ALA A 47 7.18 -7.99 -12.36
N LEU A 48 6.13 -8.17 -11.53
CA LEU A 48 6.06 -9.24 -10.54
C LEU A 48 6.15 -10.62 -11.19
N THR A 49 5.43 -10.84 -12.28
CA THR A 49 5.47 -12.10 -13.03
C THR A 49 6.89 -12.39 -13.54
N SER A 50 7.58 -11.38 -14.07
CA SER A 50 8.97 -11.55 -14.53
C SER A 50 9.92 -11.86 -13.38
N LEU A 51 9.80 -11.16 -12.25
CA LEU A 51 10.59 -11.43 -11.05
C LEU A 51 10.32 -12.83 -10.47
N LYS A 52 9.06 -13.25 -10.46
CA LYS A 52 8.67 -14.58 -10.00
C LYS A 52 9.33 -15.67 -10.86
N TYR A 53 9.31 -15.48 -12.17
CA TYR A 53 9.93 -16.43 -13.10
C TYR A 53 11.43 -16.58 -12.84
N GLU A 54 12.15 -15.48 -12.66
CA GLU A 54 13.60 -15.46 -12.49
C GLU A 54 14.05 -15.90 -11.09
N THR A 55 13.25 -15.59 -10.03
CA THR A 55 13.74 -15.69 -8.65
C THR A 55 12.85 -16.51 -7.72
N ASN A 56 11.63 -16.86 -8.18
CA ASN A 56 10.58 -17.42 -7.32
C ASN A 56 10.35 -16.60 -6.02
N PHE A 57 10.57 -15.28 -6.11
CA PHE A 57 10.52 -14.35 -4.98
C PHE A 57 11.48 -14.70 -3.83
N ASN A 58 12.56 -15.46 -4.11
CA ASN A 58 13.61 -15.67 -3.14
C ASN A 58 14.39 -14.35 -2.96
N PRO A 59 14.38 -13.74 -1.76
CA PRO A 59 14.98 -12.44 -1.55
C PRO A 59 16.50 -12.42 -1.78
N GLN A 60 17.20 -13.51 -1.46
CA GLN A 60 18.63 -13.61 -1.69
C GLN A 60 18.93 -13.67 -3.18
N HIS A 61 18.17 -14.44 -3.95
CA HIS A 61 18.33 -14.49 -5.41
C HIS A 61 18.11 -13.10 -6.04
N ILE A 62 17.12 -12.33 -5.53
CA ILE A 62 16.87 -10.97 -6.02
C ILE A 62 18.06 -10.06 -5.70
N LEU A 63 18.63 -10.17 -4.49
CA LEU A 63 19.81 -9.39 -4.07
C LEU A 63 21.07 -9.76 -4.86
N ASP A 64 21.20 -11.01 -5.29
CA ASP A 64 22.35 -11.50 -6.06
C ASP A 64 22.29 -11.06 -7.56
N ILE A 65 21.13 -10.64 -8.05
CA ILE A 65 20.98 -10.11 -9.42
C ILE A 65 21.70 -8.75 -9.50
N PRO A 66 22.59 -8.55 -10.49
CA PRO A 66 23.15 -7.23 -10.75
C PRO A 66 22.06 -6.19 -10.95
N LEU A 67 22.25 -4.98 -10.39
CA LEU A 67 21.22 -3.94 -10.38
C LEU A 67 20.67 -3.63 -11.77
N GLU A 68 21.52 -3.60 -12.78
CA GLU A 68 21.13 -3.31 -14.16
C GLU A 68 20.21 -4.40 -14.72
N ASP A 69 20.48 -5.67 -14.39
CA ASP A 69 19.66 -6.81 -14.82
C ASP A 69 18.31 -6.80 -14.09
N LEU A 70 18.31 -6.57 -12.78
CA LEU A 70 17.07 -6.38 -12.02
C LEU A 70 16.19 -5.27 -12.61
N GLN A 71 16.81 -4.14 -12.99
CA GLN A 71 16.11 -3.04 -13.62
C GLN A 71 15.48 -3.43 -14.98
N GLN A 72 16.14 -4.28 -15.77
CA GLN A 72 15.55 -4.78 -17.01
C GLN A 72 14.38 -5.74 -16.76
N ILE A 73 14.48 -6.63 -15.78
CA ILE A 73 13.41 -7.56 -15.39
C ILE A 73 12.14 -6.81 -15.01
N ILE A 74 12.24 -5.70 -14.27
CA ILE A 74 11.09 -4.92 -13.79
C ILE A 74 10.69 -3.75 -14.70
N LYS A 75 11.22 -3.67 -15.90
CA LYS A 75 11.07 -2.51 -16.81
C LYS A 75 9.60 -2.16 -17.10
N SER A 76 8.72 -3.15 -17.17
CA SER A 76 7.29 -2.94 -17.41
C SER A 76 6.61 -2.04 -16.37
N SER A 77 7.11 -2.00 -15.13
CA SER A 77 6.55 -1.17 -14.05
C SER A 77 6.78 0.34 -14.23
N GLY A 78 7.60 0.78 -15.20
CA GLY A 78 8.04 2.17 -15.33
C GLY A 78 8.94 2.62 -14.17
N PHE A 79 9.64 3.73 -14.33
CA PHE A 79 10.58 4.24 -13.31
C PHE A 79 11.54 3.17 -12.76
N TYR A 80 11.79 2.13 -13.55
CA TYR A 80 12.47 0.90 -13.16
C TYR A 80 13.88 1.10 -12.59
N LYS A 81 14.59 2.15 -13.00
CA LYS A 81 15.91 2.46 -12.44
C LYS A 81 15.83 2.82 -10.95
N ASN A 82 14.84 3.63 -10.57
CA ASN A 82 14.64 3.99 -9.17
C ASN A 82 14.00 2.85 -8.38
N LYS A 83 13.05 2.13 -8.97
CA LYS A 83 12.40 0.98 -8.35
C LYS A 83 13.39 -0.17 -8.09
N GLY A 84 14.30 -0.46 -9.02
CA GLY A 84 15.35 -1.45 -8.80
C GLY A 84 16.24 -1.10 -7.60
N LYS A 85 16.62 0.17 -7.49
CA LYS A 85 17.39 0.66 -6.32
C LYS A 85 16.58 0.58 -5.02
N ALA A 86 15.28 0.85 -5.08
CA ALA A 86 14.40 0.76 -3.92
C ALA A 86 14.23 -0.70 -3.46
N ILE A 87 14.05 -1.64 -4.38
CA ILE A 87 13.97 -3.07 -4.10
C ILE A 87 15.27 -3.55 -3.42
N HIS A 88 16.43 -3.24 -4.00
CA HIS A 88 17.71 -3.58 -3.39
C HIS A 88 17.88 -2.99 -2.00
N ALA A 89 17.53 -1.70 -1.82
CA ALA A 89 17.64 -1.05 -0.51
C ALA A 89 16.74 -1.69 0.55
N LEU A 90 15.48 -1.96 0.21
CA LEU A 90 14.53 -2.59 1.13
C LEU A 90 14.95 -4.03 1.50
N LEU A 91 15.28 -4.84 0.50
CA LEU A 91 15.68 -6.23 0.73
C LEU A 91 17.03 -6.32 1.48
N SER A 92 17.98 -5.43 1.21
CA SER A 92 19.24 -5.36 1.96
C SER A 92 19.00 -5.00 3.42
N TRP A 93 18.13 -4.00 3.68
CA TRP A 93 17.78 -3.63 5.04
C TRP A 93 17.10 -4.78 5.80
N LEU A 94 16.19 -5.52 5.15
CA LEU A 94 15.55 -6.70 5.74
C LEU A 94 16.53 -7.84 5.97
N ASN A 95 17.50 -8.02 5.07
CA ASN A 95 18.54 -9.03 5.18
C ASN A 95 19.47 -8.80 6.38
N ASP A 96 19.73 -7.55 6.77
CA ASP A 96 20.46 -7.20 7.99
C ASP A 96 19.79 -7.75 9.26
N TYR A 97 18.49 -8.01 9.20
CA TYR A 97 17.68 -8.65 10.25
C TYR A 97 17.28 -10.09 9.90
N GLN A 98 17.93 -10.71 8.88
CA GLN A 98 17.63 -12.09 8.45
C GLN A 98 16.14 -12.30 8.10
N PHE A 99 15.47 -11.25 7.59
CA PHE A 99 14.02 -11.23 7.30
C PHE A 99 13.14 -11.60 8.51
N ASN A 100 13.64 -11.36 9.73
CA ASN A 100 12.87 -11.57 10.96
C ASN A 100 12.04 -10.34 11.28
N TYR A 101 10.79 -10.33 10.81
CA TYR A 101 9.86 -9.20 10.96
C TYR A 101 9.53 -8.92 12.43
N GLU A 102 9.39 -9.95 13.26
CA GLU A 102 9.12 -9.79 14.70
C GLU A 102 10.29 -9.11 15.42
N ALA A 103 11.53 -9.49 15.09
CA ALA A 103 12.72 -8.85 15.64
C ALA A 103 12.79 -7.37 15.22
N ILE A 104 12.42 -7.03 13.99
CA ILE A 104 12.36 -5.65 13.50
C ILE A 104 11.32 -4.84 14.31
N VAL A 105 10.11 -5.37 14.45
CA VAL A 105 9.04 -4.72 15.23
C VAL A 105 9.48 -4.52 16.69
N SER A 106 10.06 -5.56 17.31
CA SER A 106 10.54 -5.49 18.69
C SER A 106 11.67 -4.47 18.86
N LYS A 107 12.53 -4.31 17.86
CA LYS A 107 13.65 -3.37 17.89
C LYS A 107 13.22 -1.93 17.76
N PHE A 108 12.33 -1.63 16.83
CA PHE A 108 11.99 -0.26 16.47
C PHE A 108 10.70 0.25 17.11
N GLY A 109 9.75 -0.64 17.43
CA GLY A 109 8.47 -0.24 18.03
C GLY A 109 7.81 0.92 17.28
N ASP A 110 7.47 1.98 17.98
CA ASP A 110 6.83 3.19 17.42
C ASP A 110 7.72 3.97 16.44
N ASP A 111 9.04 3.75 16.46
CA ASP A 111 9.98 4.37 15.51
C ASP A 111 10.08 3.62 14.16
N LEU A 112 9.41 2.47 14.01
CA LEU A 112 9.52 1.64 12.79
C LEU A 112 9.20 2.43 11.52
N ARG A 113 8.14 3.24 11.54
CA ARG A 113 7.78 4.08 10.39
C ARG A 113 8.91 5.02 10.00
N LYS A 114 9.55 5.63 10.98
CA LYS A 114 10.67 6.56 10.79
C LYS A 114 11.90 5.85 10.20
N GLU A 115 12.15 4.62 10.63
CA GLU A 115 13.23 3.81 10.06
C GLU A 115 12.95 3.39 8.62
N LEU A 116 11.72 2.97 8.30
CA LEU A 116 11.31 2.64 6.94
C LEU A 116 11.47 3.83 5.99
N LEU A 117 11.14 5.04 6.43
CA LEU A 117 11.28 6.27 5.63
C LEU A 117 12.73 6.65 5.31
N LYS A 118 13.73 6.08 6.00
CA LYS A 118 15.16 6.26 5.66
C LYS A 118 15.59 5.38 4.49
N ILE A 119 14.82 4.34 4.18
CA ILE A 119 15.14 3.41 3.10
C ILE A 119 14.87 4.09 1.76
N ARG A 120 15.84 4.04 0.86
CA ARG A 120 15.73 4.63 -0.46
C ARG A 120 14.51 4.09 -1.22
N GLY A 121 13.65 4.98 -1.69
CA GLY A 121 12.46 4.64 -2.47
C GLY A 121 11.25 4.21 -1.64
N VAL A 122 11.37 4.21 -0.31
CA VAL A 122 10.24 4.01 0.61
C VAL A 122 9.72 5.40 1.03
N GLY A 123 8.61 5.82 0.44
CA GLY A 123 7.89 7.03 0.83
C GLY A 123 6.80 6.74 1.88
N SER A 124 6.05 7.77 2.28
CA SER A 124 5.02 7.68 3.32
C SER A 124 4.01 6.57 3.06
N GLU A 125 3.44 6.49 1.85
CA GLU A 125 2.45 5.47 1.48
C GLU A 125 3.05 4.07 1.55
N THR A 126 4.24 3.87 0.97
CA THR A 126 4.92 2.57 1.00
C THR A 126 5.26 2.15 2.42
N ALA A 127 5.74 3.06 3.27
CA ALA A 127 6.03 2.76 4.68
C ALA A 127 4.77 2.32 5.43
N ASP A 128 3.65 3.02 5.24
CA ASP A 128 2.38 2.69 5.88
C ASP A 128 1.81 1.36 5.39
N VAL A 129 1.93 1.06 4.08
CA VAL A 129 1.58 -0.26 3.51
C VAL A 129 2.43 -1.36 4.15
N LEU A 130 3.74 -1.18 4.26
CA LEU A 130 4.62 -2.17 4.90
C LEU A 130 4.25 -2.38 6.38
N ILE A 131 3.94 -1.32 7.12
CA ILE A 131 3.53 -1.44 8.53
C ILE A 131 2.26 -2.28 8.66
N VAL A 132 1.24 -1.99 7.86
CA VAL A 132 -0.06 -2.70 7.96
C VAL A 132 0.05 -4.14 7.49
N TYR A 133 0.69 -4.37 6.35
CA TYR A 133 0.62 -5.66 5.67
C TYR A 133 1.77 -6.63 6.01
N ILE A 134 2.91 -6.12 6.48
CA ILE A 134 4.09 -6.94 6.78
C ILE A 134 4.39 -6.97 8.28
N PHE A 135 4.34 -5.82 8.93
CA PHE A 135 4.77 -5.69 10.33
C PHE A 135 3.62 -5.76 11.35
N GLY A 136 2.38 -5.95 10.90
CA GLY A 136 1.21 -6.14 11.77
C GLY A 136 0.80 -4.88 12.55
N GLY A 137 1.24 -3.69 12.11
CA GLY A 137 0.88 -2.42 12.73
C GLY A 137 -0.48 -1.89 12.27
N ILE A 138 -0.87 -0.76 12.82
CA ILE A 138 -2.14 -0.10 12.54
C ILE A 138 -1.86 1.30 12.02
N GLU A 139 -2.10 1.52 10.72
CA GLU A 139 -1.90 2.81 10.07
C GLU A 139 -3.05 3.14 9.13
N PHE A 140 -3.41 4.42 9.05
CA PHE A 140 -4.28 4.91 7.99
C PHE A 140 -3.47 5.12 6.71
N ILE A 141 -3.94 4.54 5.61
CA ILE A 141 -3.27 4.61 4.31
C ILE A 141 -4.13 5.46 3.35
N PRO A 142 -3.96 6.78 3.31
CA PRO A 142 -4.70 7.66 2.41
C PRO A 142 -4.10 7.63 0.99
N ASP A 143 -4.27 6.52 0.29
CA ASP A 143 -3.89 6.41 -1.11
C ASP A 143 -4.64 7.41 -2.01
N SER A 144 -4.41 7.39 -3.29
CA SER A 144 -5.02 8.35 -4.22
C SER A 144 -6.54 8.20 -4.31
N TYR A 145 -7.08 6.98 -4.22
CA TYR A 145 -8.53 6.73 -4.25
C TYR A 145 -9.18 7.13 -2.94
N THR A 146 -8.56 6.79 -1.82
CA THR A 146 -8.99 7.20 -0.48
C THR A 146 -9.10 8.72 -0.38
N ARG A 147 -8.07 9.45 -0.78
CA ARG A 147 -8.07 10.93 -0.72
C ARG A 147 -9.15 11.54 -1.63
N ARG A 148 -9.38 10.99 -2.82
CA ARG A 148 -10.46 11.42 -3.72
C ARG A 148 -11.85 11.17 -3.13
N LEU A 149 -12.03 10.04 -2.44
CA LEU A 149 -13.27 9.72 -1.75
C LEU A 149 -13.53 10.70 -0.61
N TYR A 150 -12.54 10.92 0.24
CA TYR A 150 -12.66 11.85 1.36
C TYR A 150 -12.89 13.31 0.91
N ALA A 151 -12.31 13.71 -0.24
CA ALA A 151 -12.62 15.01 -0.84
C ALA A 151 -14.11 15.14 -1.18
N LYS A 152 -14.74 14.07 -1.70
CA LYS A 152 -16.19 14.06 -1.95
C LYS A 152 -17.05 14.04 -0.68
N LEU A 153 -16.49 13.58 0.43
CA LEU A 153 -17.13 13.61 1.75
C LEU A 153 -16.94 14.96 2.46
N GLY A 154 -16.37 15.97 1.80
CA GLY A 154 -16.20 17.33 2.32
C GLY A 154 -14.94 17.53 3.17
N TYR A 155 -13.98 16.61 3.15
CA TYR A 155 -12.72 16.77 3.87
C TYR A 155 -11.73 17.66 3.11
N SER A 156 -10.98 18.48 3.86
CA SER A 156 -9.90 19.33 3.35
C SER A 156 -8.57 18.58 3.29
N ASN A 157 -7.52 19.24 2.74
CA ASN A 157 -6.14 18.77 2.66
C ASN A 157 -5.93 17.39 1.99
N THR A 158 -6.92 16.90 1.26
CA THR A 158 -6.90 15.61 0.56
C THR A 158 -5.95 15.58 -0.65
N ASP A 159 -5.36 16.71 -1.02
CA ASP A 159 -4.36 16.85 -2.08
C ASP A 159 -2.99 16.27 -1.68
N SER A 160 -2.69 16.21 -0.38
CA SER A 160 -1.41 15.76 0.17
C SER A 160 -1.58 14.54 1.08
N TYR A 161 -0.81 13.48 0.80
CA TYR A 161 -0.80 12.26 1.62
C TYR A 161 -0.50 12.58 3.09
N ASP A 162 0.63 13.22 3.35
CA ASP A 162 1.12 13.45 4.72
C ASP A 162 0.28 14.48 5.50
N LYS A 163 -0.31 15.46 4.81
CA LYS A 163 -1.21 16.42 5.47
C LYS A 163 -2.51 15.73 5.85
N PHE A 164 -3.12 15.02 4.89
CA PHE A 164 -4.40 14.37 5.11
C PHE A 164 -4.30 13.22 6.13
N LYS A 165 -3.22 12.44 6.11
CA LYS A 165 -2.98 11.39 7.10
C LYS A 165 -3.05 11.92 8.54
N LYS A 166 -2.59 13.14 8.81
CA LYS A 166 -2.60 13.75 10.15
C LYS A 166 -3.99 14.16 10.62
N GLU A 167 -4.94 14.34 9.70
CA GLU A 167 -6.30 14.75 10.04
C GLU A 167 -7.20 13.57 10.41
N ILE A 168 -6.84 12.37 9.97
CA ILE A 168 -7.64 11.17 10.19
C ILE A 168 -7.03 10.33 11.31
N GLN A 169 -7.84 10.09 12.34
CA GLN A 169 -7.51 9.14 13.39
C GLN A 169 -8.33 7.87 13.19
N LEU A 170 -7.66 6.73 13.16
CA LEU A 170 -8.34 5.44 13.22
C LEU A 170 -8.96 5.25 14.61
N PRO A 171 -10.11 4.59 14.71
CA PRO A 171 -10.69 4.25 16.01
C PRO A 171 -9.69 3.48 16.88
N SER A 172 -9.65 3.79 18.17
CA SER A 172 -8.74 3.11 19.12
C SER A 172 -9.03 1.61 19.27
N THR A 173 -10.18 1.16 18.78
CA THR A 173 -10.61 -0.25 18.77
C THR A 173 -10.13 -1.00 17.53
N PHE A 174 -9.59 -0.30 16.52
CA PHE A 174 -9.11 -0.97 15.32
C PHE A 174 -7.95 -1.90 15.64
N THR A 175 -8.06 -3.10 15.10
CA THR A 175 -6.97 -4.06 15.00
C THR A 175 -6.16 -3.84 13.71
N ASN A 176 -5.05 -4.53 13.55
CA ASN A 176 -4.34 -4.60 12.27
C ASN A 176 -5.25 -5.09 11.14
N GLN A 177 -6.11 -6.08 11.43
CA GLN A 177 -7.06 -6.60 10.43
C GLN A 177 -8.08 -5.54 10.01
N ASP A 178 -8.57 -4.71 10.93
CA ASP A 178 -9.49 -3.60 10.61
C ASP A 178 -8.81 -2.53 9.76
N ALA A 179 -7.55 -2.19 10.05
CA ALA A 179 -6.78 -1.24 9.25
C ALA A 179 -6.55 -1.76 7.82
N ASN A 180 -6.21 -3.04 7.68
CA ASN A 180 -6.07 -3.73 6.40
C ASN A 180 -7.39 -3.72 5.62
N GLU A 181 -8.47 -4.15 6.26
CA GLU A 181 -9.80 -4.22 5.64
C GLU A 181 -10.29 -2.82 5.23
N PHE A 182 -10.08 -1.81 6.08
CA PHE A 182 -10.48 -0.45 5.77
C PHE A 182 -9.75 0.11 4.55
N HIS A 183 -8.44 -0.10 4.45
CA HIS A 183 -7.68 0.28 3.26
C HIS A 183 -8.22 -0.43 2.01
N ALA A 184 -8.47 -1.73 2.09
CA ALA A 184 -9.00 -2.52 0.98
C ALA A 184 -10.38 -2.03 0.52
N LEU A 185 -11.28 -1.72 1.46
CA LEU A 185 -12.61 -1.18 1.18
C LEU A 185 -12.53 0.18 0.47
N LEU A 186 -11.69 1.08 0.98
CA LEU A 186 -11.50 2.41 0.40
C LEU A 186 -10.92 2.35 -1.02
N ASP A 187 -9.88 1.52 -1.23
CA ASP A 187 -9.24 1.35 -2.53
C ASP A 187 -10.20 0.72 -3.55
N ASN A 188 -10.90 -0.36 -3.19
CA ASN A 188 -11.86 -1.02 -4.06
C ASN A 188 -13.07 -0.16 -4.38
N PHE A 189 -13.62 0.55 -3.39
CA PHE A 189 -14.68 1.52 -3.64
C PHE A 189 -14.20 2.61 -4.62
N GLY A 190 -13.05 3.18 -4.34
CA GLY A 190 -12.48 4.25 -5.16
C GLY A 190 -12.19 3.81 -6.60
N LYS A 191 -11.61 2.63 -6.79
CA LYS A 191 -11.39 2.03 -8.12
C LYS A 191 -12.70 1.88 -8.88
N ASN A 192 -13.71 1.33 -8.26
CA ASN A 192 -15.02 1.11 -8.89
C ASN A 192 -15.73 2.44 -9.17
N TYR A 193 -15.69 3.38 -8.23
CA TYR A 193 -16.40 4.66 -8.36
C TYR A 193 -15.73 5.60 -9.37
N PHE A 194 -14.41 5.75 -9.34
CA PHE A 194 -13.71 6.75 -10.13
C PHE A 194 -13.27 6.30 -11.53
N ASN A 195 -13.30 4.99 -11.84
CA ASN A 195 -12.84 4.46 -13.13
C ASN A 195 -13.98 4.17 -14.13
N ILE A 196 -15.21 4.55 -13.83
CA ILE A 196 -16.33 4.38 -14.76
C ILE A 196 -16.20 5.40 -15.92
N LYS A 197 -16.15 4.86 -17.13
CA LYS A 197 -15.90 5.67 -18.34
C LYS A 197 -17.09 6.46 -18.87
N ASN A 198 -18.34 6.09 -18.54
CA ASN A 198 -19.53 6.77 -19.06
C ASN A 198 -20.75 6.59 -18.12
N GLY A 199 -21.32 7.67 -17.60
CA GLY A 199 -22.61 7.66 -16.95
C GLY A 199 -22.65 8.27 -15.54
N THR A 200 -23.85 8.59 -15.08
CA THR A 200 -24.12 8.99 -13.71
C THR A 200 -23.91 7.79 -12.80
N HIS A 201 -22.96 7.90 -11.92
CA HIS A 201 -22.63 6.84 -10.98
C HIS A 201 -23.32 7.09 -9.64
N TYR A 202 -24.32 6.30 -9.34
CA TYR A 202 -25.00 6.31 -8.03
C TYR A 202 -24.42 5.23 -7.13
N THR A 203 -24.13 5.59 -5.86
CA THR A 203 -23.64 4.67 -4.85
C THR A 203 -24.39 4.85 -3.53
N PHE A 204 -24.17 3.89 -2.62
CA PHE A 204 -24.68 4.01 -1.25
C PHE A 204 -24.04 5.17 -0.46
N LEU A 205 -22.94 5.75 -0.95
CA LEU A 205 -22.28 6.92 -0.35
C LEU A 205 -22.80 8.26 -0.90
N ASP A 206 -23.54 8.27 -2.01
CA ASP A 206 -24.05 9.53 -2.62
C ASP A 206 -24.77 10.46 -1.63
N PRO A 207 -25.59 9.97 -0.66
CA PRO A 207 -26.25 10.84 0.31
C PRO A 207 -25.29 11.61 1.23
N TYR A 208 -24.01 11.22 1.28
CA TYR A 208 -22.98 11.81 2.15
C TYR A 208 -21.99 12.69 1.39
N PHE A 209 -22.10 12.76 0.06
CA PHE A 209 -21.23 13.60 -0.77
C PHE A 209 -21.65 15.07 -0.75
N GLU A 210 -20.64 15.96 -0.71
CA GLU A 210 -20.79 17.42 -0.82
C GLU A 210 -20.52 17.92 -2.24
#